data_f99eb1b31adc1903680d97565cf8d8ff
#
_entry.id   f99eb1b31adc1903680d97565cf8d8ff
#
_cell.length_a   1.000
_cell.length_b   1.000
_cell.length_c   1.000
_cell.angle_alpha   90.00
_cell.angle_beta   90.00
_cell.angle_gamma   90.00
#
_symmetry.space_group_name_H-M   'P 1'
#
loop_
_entity.id
_entity.type
_entity.pdbx_description
1 polymer ?
#
loop_
_entity_poly.entity_id
_entity_poly.type
_entity_poly.pdbx_seq_one_letter_code
_entity_poly.pdbx_strand_id
1 'polypeptide(L)'
;NVGNGNFGSGNGRAGLPGSGNVGNGNLGNSNLGSGNTGNSNVGFGNTGNNNVGTGNAGSGNIGAGNTGSSNWGFGNNGIGNIGFGNTGNGNIGFGLTGNNQVGIGGLNSGSGNIG
;
A
#
# COMPACT_ATOMS: atom_id res chain seq x y z
N ASN A 1 13.52 17.24 -5.48
CA ASN A 1 13.92 15.87 -5.74
C ASN A 1 15.36 15.63 -5.33
N VAL A 2 15.58 14.53 -4.64
CA VAL A 2 16.91 14.00 -4.35
C VAL A 2 17.01 12.62 -4.97
N GLY A 3 18.00 12.40 -5.84
CA GLY A 3 18.14 11.15 -6.56
C GLY A 3 17.92 11.34 -8.07
N ASN A 4 17.80 10.23 -8.78
CA ASN A 4 17.78 10.22 -10.23
C ASN A 4 16.38 9.93 -10.79
N GLY A 5 16.02 10.65 -11.87
CA GLY A 5 14.81 10.35 -12.62
C GLY A 5 13.50 10.62 -11.89
N ASN A 6 13.50 11.45 -10.87
CA ASN A 6 12.28 11.82 -10.18
C ASN A 6 11.51 12.89 -10.95
N PHE A 7 10.19 12.79 -10.95
CA PHE A 7 9.33 13.74 -11.61
C PHE A 7 8.15 14.11 -10.71
N GLY A 8 7.92 15.40 -10.53
CA GLY A 8 6.79 15.88 -9.73
C GLY A 8 7.02 17.29 -9.21
N SER A 9 6.00 17.85 -8.57
CA SER A 9 6.08 19.17 -7.96
C SER A 9 6.57 19.09 -6.51
N GLY A 10 7.06 20.20 -5.99
CA GLY A 10 7.62 20.22 -4.64
C GLY A 10 8.97 19.54 -4.55
N ASN A 11 9.68 19.53 -5.63
CA ASN A 11 10.96 18.84 -5.76
C ASN A 11 12.07 19.67 -5.12
N GLY A 12 12.37 19.34 -3.90
CA GLY A 12 13.40 20.01 -3.14
C GLY A 12 14.52 19.08 -2.76
N ARG A 13 15.48 19.62 -2.04
CA ARG A 13 16.50 18.81 -1.42
C ARG A 13 15.96 18.20 -0.14
N ALA A 14 16.53 17.07 0.24
CA ALA A 14 16.23 16.48 1.54
C ALA A 14 16.49 17.51 2.65
N GLY A 15 15.58 17.59 3.59
CA GLY A 15 15.67 18.51 4.71
C GLY A 15 15.08 19.88 4.49
N LEU A 16 14.60 20.22 3.29
CA LEU A 16 13.90 21.47 3.06
C LEU A 16 12.41 21.33 3.35
N PRO A 17 11.76 22.38 3.88
CA PRO A 17 10.31 22.39 4.02
C PRO A 17 9.68 22.27 2.65
N GLY A 18 8.69 21.41 2.54
CA GLY A 18 8.00 21.16 1.29
C GLY A 18 8.21 19.75 0.82
N SER A 19 7.41 19.37 -0.11
CA SER A 19 7.30 18.01 -0.56
C SER A 19 8.22 17.76 -1.73
N GLY A 20 9.15 16.85 -1.57
CA GLY A 20 10.04 16.44 -2.63
C GLY A 20 10.17 14.93 -2.66
N ASN A 21 10.42 14.40 -3.84
CA ASN A 21 10.73 12.99 -3.96
C ASN A 21 12.18 12.74 -3.54
N VAL A 22 12.38 11.67 -2.79
CA VAL A 22 13.73 11.23 -2.38
C VAL A 22 13.92 9.80 -2.87
N GLY A 23 14.94 9.57 -3.68
CA GLY A 23 15.22 8.27 -4.26
C GLY A 23 15.26 8.32 -5.78
N ASN A 24 14.88 7.24 -6.44
CA ASN A 24 15.04 7.12 -7.89
C ASN A 24 13.73 6.81 -8.60
N GLY A 25 13.45 7.53 -9.69
CA GLY A 25 12.33 7.23 -10.56
C GLY A 25 10.96 7.40 -9.94
N ASN A 26 10.82 8.26 -8.94
CA ASN A 26 9.51 8.53 -8.36
C ASN A 26 8.75 9.56 -9.19
N LEU A 27 7.44 9.33 -9.33
CA LEU A 27 6.54 10.23 -10.06
C LEU A 27 5.45 10.73 -9.12
N GLY A 28 5.37 12.03 -8.92
CA GLY A 28 4.40 12.65 -8.02
C GLY A 28 5.07 13.43 -6.92
N ASN A 29 4.50 13.41 -5.71
CA ASN A 29 4.95 14.27 -4.61
C ASN A 29 5.31 13.49 -3.36
N SER A 30 6.41 13.89 -2.73
CA SER A 30 6.79 13.40 -1.39
C SER A 30 6.98 11.90 -1.29
N ASN A 31 7.38 11.25 -2.37
CA ASN A 31 7.66 9.83 -2.35
C ASN A 31 9.09 9.59 -1.85
N LEU A 32 9.25 8.56 -1.03
CA LEU A 32 10.54 8.14 -0.50
C LEU A 32 10.82 6.72 -0.96
N GLY A 33 11.88 6.53 -1.75
CA GLY A 33 12.23 5.22 -2.26
C GLY A 33 12.42 5.22 -3.77
N SER A 34 11.97 4.19 -4.45
CA SER A 34 12.19 4.06 -5.89
C SER A 34 10.96 3.58 -6.63
N GLY A 35 10.69 4.23 -7.77
CA GLY A 35 9.62 3.80 -8.67
C GLY A 35 8.22 4.00 -8.12
N ASN A 36 8.03 4.85 -7.13
CA ASN A 36 6.69 5.13 -6.60
C ASN A 36 5.96 6.13 -7.49
N THR A 37 4.66 5.92 -7.67
CA THR A 37 3.80 6.81 -8.46
C THR A 37 2.64 7.30 -7.59
N GLY A 38 2.51 8.61 -7.47
CA GLY A 38 1.48 9.24 -6.65
C GLY A 38 2.08 10.08 -5.54
N ASN A 39 1.47 10.07 -4.36
CA ASN A 39 1.87 10.99 -3.31
C ASN A 39 2.18 10.27 -1.99
N SER A 40 3.27 10.66 -1.36
CA SER A 40 3.62 10.24 -0.01
C SER A 40 3.77 8.72 0.15
N ASN A 41 4.21 8.05 -0.89
CA ASN A 41 4.52 6.62 -0.81
C ASN A 41 5.94 6.43 -0.27
N VAL A 42 6.10 5.40 0.55
CA VAL A 42 7.40 5.02 1.11
C VAL A 42 7.71 3.58 0.70
N GLY A 43 8.79 3.40 -0.03
CA GLY A 43 9.21 2.07 -0.44
C GLY A 43 9.46 1.95 -1.94
N PHE A 44 9.03 0.85 -2.55
CA PHE A 44 9.38 0.51 -3.92
C PHE A 44 8.15 0.16 -4.76
N GLY A 45 7.98 0.87 -5.87
CA GLY A 45 6.95 0.51 -6.84
C GLY A 45 5.51 0.64 -6.35
N ASN A 46 5.24 1.49 -5.38
CA ASN A 46 3.88 1.75 -4.93
C ASN A 46 3.16 2.70 -5.88
N THR A 47 1.87 2.48 -6.09
CA THR A 47 1.02 3.33 -6.93
C THR A 47 -0.16 3.82 -6.13
N GLY A 48 -0.34 5.13 -6.09
CA GLY A 48 -1.42 5.77 -5.33
C GLY A 48 -0.88 6.66 -4.24
N ASN A 49 -1.54 6.67 -3.08
CA ASN A 49 -1.19 7.61 -2.02
C ASN A 49 -0.96 6.94 -0.67
N ASN A 50 0.06 7.38 0.03
CA ASN A 50 0.32 6.97 1.42
C ASN A 50 0.54 5.47 1.60
N ASN A 51 1.06 4.79 0.60
CA ASN A 51 1.40 3.38 0.71
C ASN A 51 2.80 3.23 1.30
N VAL A 52 2.97 2.22 2.13
CA VAL A 52 4.26 1.88 2.73
C VAL A 52 4.61 0.43 2.41
N GLY A 53 5.73 0.24 1.73
CA GLY A 53 6.19 -1.10 1.39
C GLY A 53 6.52 -1.27 -0.07
N THR A 54 6.07 -2.35 -0.68
CA THR A 54 6.48 -2.72 -2.04
C THR A 54 5.28 -3.13 -2.89
N GLY A 55 5.13 -2.48 -4.04
CA GLY A 55 4.14 -2.89 -5.04
C GLY A 55 2.69 -2.76 -4.59
N ASN A 56 2.38 -1.87 -3.66
CA ASN A 56 1.00 -1.61 -3.26
C ASN A 56 0.30 -0.70 -4.28
N ALA A 57 -0.98 -0.94 -4.50
CA ALA A 57 -1.79 -0.13 -5.41
C ALA A 57 -3.05 0.35 -4.69
N GLY A 58 -3.21 1.66 -4.61
CA GLY A 58 -4.35 2.27 -3.94
C GLY A 58 -3.92 3.26 -2.87
N SER A 59 -4.55 3.22 -1.70
CA SER A 59 -4.28 4.23 -0.67
C SER A 59 -4.10 3.61 0.72
N GLY A 60 -3.05 4.06 1.41
CA GLY A 60 -2.84 3.68 2.80
C GLY A 60 -2.54 2.22 3.05
N ASN A 61 -2.05 1.51 2.06
CA ASN A 61 -1.67 0.11 2.22
C ASN A 61 -0.29 -0.02 2.85
N ILE A 62 -0.11 -1.01 3.72
CA ILE A 62 1.17 -1.29 4.37
C ILE A 62 1.55 -2.75 4.12
N GLY A 63 2.71 -2.96 3.52
CA GLY A 63 3.21 -4.29 3.24
C GLY A 63 3.58 -4.47 1.79
N ALA A 64 3.17 -5.56 1.16
CA ALA A 64 3.55 -5.84 -0.22
C ALA A 64 2.38 -6.36 -1.06
N GLY A 65 2.25 -5.83 -2.27
CA GLY A 65 1.27 -6.32 -3.23
C GLY A 65 -0.19 -6.15 -2.83
N ASN A 66 -0.50 -5.23 -1.93
CA ASN A 66 -1.89 -4.97 -1.57
C ASN A 66 -2.57 -4.09 -2.61
N THR A 67 -3.85 -4.36 -2.87
CA THR A 67 -4.67 -3.59 -3.81
C THR A 67 -5.91 -3.08 -3.10
N GLY A 68 -6.18 -1.80 -3.24
CA GLY A 68 -7.31 -1.16 -2.59
C GLY A 68 -6.88 -0.17 -1.53
N SER A 69 -7.50 -0.21 -0.36
CA SER A 69 -7.25 0.82 0.65
C SER A 69 -7.08 0.23 2.05
N SER A 70 -6.10 0.77 2.79
CA SER A 70 -5.92 0.47 4.21
C SER A 70 -5.68 -1.01 4.52
N ASN A 71 -5.08 -1.73 3.60
CA ASN A 71 -4.72 -3.13 3.81
C ASN A 71 -3.34 -3.23 4.49
N TRP A 72 -3.23 -4.17 5.42
CA TRP A 72 -1.97 -4.46 6.11
C TRP A 72 -1.56 -5.90 5.83
N GLY A 73 -0.40 -6.08 5.26
CA GLY A 73 0.14 -7.41 5.03
C GLY A 73 0.53 -7.62 3.58
N PHE A 74 0.19 -8.79 3.03
CA PHE A 74 0.68 -9.20 1.71
C PHE A 74 -0.45 -9.68 0.83
N GLY A 75 -0.57 -9.09 -0.36
CA GLY A 75 -1.50 -9.57 -1.38
C GLY A 75 -2.97 -9.44 -1.04
N ASN A 76 -3.34 -8.53 -0.16
CA ASN A 76 -4.74 -8.29 0.15
C ASN A 76 -5.40 -7.47 -0.95
N ASN A 77 -6.68 -7.75 -1.22
CA ASN A 77 -7.44 -7.05 -2.24
C ASN A 77 -8.78 -6.60 -1.65
N GLY A 78 -8.94 -5.29 -1.55
CA GLY A 78 -10.15 -4.70 -0.99
C GLY A 78 -9.83 -3.61 0.00
N ILE A 79 -10.59 -3.54 1.11
CA ILE A 79 -10.47 -2.44 2.06
C ILE A 79 -10.30 -2.98 3.47
N GLY A 80 -9.26 -2.51 4.16
CA GLY A 80 -9.08 -2.78 5.58
C GLY A 80 -8.78 -4.22 5.94
N ASN A 81 -8.21 -4.98 5.03
CA ASN A 81 -7.81 -6.36 5.32
C ASN A 81 -6.46 -6.39 6.03
N ILE A 82 -6.33 -7.33 6.97
CA ILE A 82 -5.09 -7.55 7.70
C ILE A 82 -4.68 -9.01 7.55
N GLY A 83 -3.50 -9.24 6.99
CA GLY A 83 -2.99 -10.58 6.83
C GLY A 83 -2.49 -10.87 5.41
N PHE A 84 -2.80 -12.05 4.89
CA PHE A 84 -2.22 -12.54 3.64
C PHE A 84 -3.31 -13.02 2.68
N GLY A 85 -3.37 -12.42 1.49
CA GLY A 85 -4.22 -12.90 0.41
C GLY A 85 -5.71 -12.79 0.67
N ASN A 86 -6.15 -11.88 1.50
CA ASN A 86 -7.58 -11.69 1.76
C ASN A 86 -8.24 -10.89 0.64
N THR A 87 -9.49 -11.24 0.31
CA THR A 87 -10.29 -10.54 -0.69
C THR A 87 -11.61 -10.11 -0.09
N GLY A 88 -11.93 -8.83 -0.22
CA GLY A 88 -13.12 -8.24 0.36
C GLY A 88 -12.78 -7.15 1.35
N ASN A 89 -13.57 -7.00 2.41
CA ASN A 89 -13.40 -5.90 3.34
C ASN A 89 -13.30 -6.37 4.78
N GLY A 90 -12.34 -5.82 5.52
CA GLY A 90 -12.24 -6.03 6.95
C GLY A 90 -11.89 -7.44 7.40
N ASN A 91 -11.27 -8.23 6.55
CA ASN A 91 -10.85 -9.59 6.87
C ASN A 91 -9.52 -9.58 7.63
N ILE A 92 -9.41 -10.46 8.61
CA ILE A 92 -8.17 -10.63 9.38
C ILE A 92 -7.77 -12.11 9.33
N GLY A 93 -6.69 -12.40 8.65
CA GLY A 93 -6.21 -13.77 8.56
C GLY A 93 -5.56 -14.10 7.22
N PHE A 94 -5.83 -15.31 6.71
CA PHE A 94 -5.13 -15.87 5.55
C PHE A 94 -6.14 -16.36 4.51
N GLY A 95 -6.07 -15.81 3.30
CA GLY A 95 -6.85 -16.29 2.16
C GLY A 95 -8.36 -16.19 2.35
N LEU A 96 -8.83 -15.24 3.13
CA LEU A 96 -10.25 -15.05 3.38
C LEU A 96 -10.92 -14.34 2.21
N THR A 97 -12.15 -14.76 1.91
CA THR A 97 -12.98 -14.14 0.87
C THR A 97 -14.33 -13.76 1.47
N GLY A 98 -14.72 -12.51 1.32
CA GLY A 98 -15.94 -11.98 1.90
C GLY A 98 -15.67 -10.76 2.77
N ASN A 99 -16.47 -10.60 3.83
CA ASN A 99 -16.35 -9.41 4.66
C ASN A 99 -16.31 -9.77 6.15
N ASN A 100 -15.43 -9.08 6.87
CA ASN A 100 -15.35 -9.17 8.34
C ASN A 100 -15.12 -10.59 8.85
N GLN A 101 -14.34 -11.35 8.12
CA GLN A 101 -13.99 -12.71 8.52
C GLN A 101 -12.67 -12.68 9.29
N VAL A 102 -12.53 -13.61 10.23
CA VAL A 102 -11.30 -13.79 11.00
C VAL A 102 -10.92 -15.27 10.95
N GLY A 103 -9.70 -15.56 10.55
CA GLY A 103 -9.21 -16.93 10.55
C GLY A 103 -8.45 -17.32 9.28
N ILE A 104 -8.72 -18.53 8.80
CA ILE A 104 -8.03 -19.11 7.64
C ILE A 104 -9.07 -19.42 6.57
N GLY A 105 -8.84 -18.91 5.36
CA GLY A 105 -9.69 -19.16 4.21
C GLY A 105 -9.79 -20.64 3.89
N GLY A 106 -10.96 -21.08 3.39
CA GLY A 106 -11.26 -22.48 3.23
C GLY A 106 -11.93 -23.09 4.44
N LEU A 107 -11.71 -22.50 5.62
CA LEU A 107 -12.43 -22.85 6.84
C LEU A 107 -13.58 -21.90 7.14
N ASN A 108 -13.50 -20.69 6.58
CA ASN A 108 -14.53 -19.67 6.73
C ASN A 108 -15.20 -19.38 5.39
N SER A 109 -16.50 -19.15 5.41
CA SER A 109 -17.24 -18.69 4.24
C SER A 109 -18.35 -17.75 4.68
N GLY A 110 -18.61 -16.71 3.88
CA GLY A 110 -19.63 -15.71 4.18
C GLY A 110 -19.07 -14.51 4.92
N SER A 111 -19.91 -13.85 5.70
CA SER A 111 -19.55 -12.61 6.40
C SER A 111 -19.54 -12.81 7.90
N GLY A 112 -18.57 -12.18 8.58
CA GLY A 112 -18.52 -12.18 10.04
C GLY A 112 -18.11 -13.51 10.67
N ASN A 113 -17.56 -14.43 9.91
CA ASN A 113 -17.12 -15.72 10.43
C ASN A 113 -15.78 -15.58 11.17
N ILE A 114 -15.65 -16.35 12.23
CA ILE A 114 -14.43 -16.45 13.03
C ILE A 114 -14.05 -17.93 13.11
N GLY A 115 -12.84 -18.26 12.65
CA GLY A 115 -12.47 -19.67 12.69
C GLY A 115 -11.07 -19.97 12.26
#